data_37c6be8c3cc842f213b2da0fe782736e
#
_entry.id   37c6be8c3cc842f213b2da0fe782736e
#
_cell.length_a   1.000
_cell.length_b   1.000
_cell.length_c   1.000
_cell.angle_alpha   90.00
_cell.angle_beta   90.00
_cell.angle_gamma   90.00
#
_symmetry.space_group_name_H-M   'P 1'
#
loop_
_entity.id
_entity.type
_entity.pdbx_description
1 polymer ?
#
loop_
_entity_poly.entity_id
_entity_poly.type
_entity_poly.pdbx_seq_one_letter_code
_entity_poly.pdbx_strand_id
1 'polypeptide(L)'
;VTTDEKHGFIVNGEAVSQNNDLNQLTPQVEQSTETLGKAPEKVVSDAGYFSLKDIEKVPEGIVVIMPTKKQAQAENKKKPIKPFGKEVFTYDKARDEYLCPEGKTLTKKGIAFSDKNKICYKAEGKACRSCKHFGVCTTSRDGRRIVRMGNEALIEKLEEIYQKEENQKVYKLRKEKAELPFGHMKRNLGAGQFMLRGRKGVNAELSLLSTCFNIARMITIIGIPMLITKLNSM
;
A
#
# COMPACT_ATOMS: atom_id res chain seq x y z
N VAL A 1 -6.36 -7.99 9.45
CA VAL A 1 -5.51 -9.01 10.10
C VAL A 1 -4.06 -8.77 9.71
N THR A 2 -3.18 -8.71 10.71
CA THR A 2 -1.72 -8.57 10.56
C THR A 2 -1.06 -9.89 10.93
N THR A 3 -0.09 -10.33 10.13
CA THR A 3 0.64 -11.59 10.35
C THR A 3 2.14 -11.35 10.42
N ASP A 4 2.86 -12.20 11.16
CA ASP A 4 4.31 -12.19 11.16
C ASP A 4 4.87 -12.79 9.86
N GLU A 5 6.03 -12.28 9.43
CA GLU A 5 6.68 -12.71 8.19
C GLU A 5 7.20 -14.16 8.29
N LYS A 6 7.81 -14.51 9.41
CA LYS A 6 8.55 -15.77 9.56
C LYS A 6 7.65 -17.00 9.52
N HIS A 7 6.61 -16.99 10.34
CA HIS A 7 5.77 -18.16 10.56
C HIS A 7 4.32 -17.99 10.10
N GLY A 8 3.89 -16.76 9.80
CA GLY A 8 2.53 -16.44 9.41
C GLY A 8 1.52 -16.55 10.56
N PHE A 9 1.96 -16.30 11.80
CA PHE A 9 1.04 -16.16 12.94
C PHE A 9 0.25 -14.87 12.82
N ILE A 10 -1.00 -14.92 13.22
CA ILE A 10 -1.81 -13.72 13.38
C ILE A 10 -1.33 -12.98 14.63
N VAL A 11 -0.81 -11.78 14.44
CA VAL A 11 -0.38 -10.87 15.50
C VAL A 11 -1.55 -10.05 15.99
N ASN A 12 -2.36 -9.56 15.04
CA ASN A 12 -3.50 -8.70 15.31
C ASN A 12 -4.60 -8.92 14.27
N GLY A 13 -5.86 -8.82 14.69
CA GLY A 13 -7.00 -8.90 13.80
C GLY A 13 -8.18 -8.11 14.35
N GLU A 14 -8.71 -7.19 13.54
CA GLU A 14 -9.89 -6.41 13.88
C GLU A 14 -10.85 -6.35 12.70
N ALA A 15 -12.14 -6.53 12.97
CA ALA A 15 -13.21 -6.25 12.04
C ALA A 15 -13.64 -4.79 12.21
N VAL A 16 -13.55 -4.02 11.13
CA VAL A 16 -13.95 -2.61 11.06
C VAL A 16 -15.21 -2.47 10.22
N SER A 17 -15.98 -1.42 10.47
CA SER A 17 -17.23 -1.13 9.73
C SER A 17 -17.00 -0.33 8.43
N GLN A 18 -15.76 -0.08 8.07
CA GLN A 18 -15.41 0.66 6.86
C GLN A 18 -15.46 -0.24 5.63
N ASN A 19 -15.93 0.31 4.50
CA ASN A 19 -16.07 -0.43 3.25
C ASN A 19 -14.76 -0.62 2.48
N ASN A 20 -13.65 -0.06 2.98
CA ASN A 20 -12.31 -0.16 2.37
C ASN A 20 -11.23 -0.08 3.44
N ASP A 21 -10.00 -0.44 3.05
CA ASP A 21 -8.85 -0.50 3.94
C ASP A 21 -8.10 0.85 4.10
N LEU A 22 -8.64 1.93 3.54
CA LEU A 22 -8.03 3.26 3.68
C LEU A 22 -8.00 3.71 5.14
N ASN A 23 -6.87 4.27 5.55
CA ASN A 23 -6.59 4.74 6.92
C ASN A 23 -6.59 3.62 7.98
N GLN A 24 -6.38 2.36 7.58
CA GLN A 24 -6.25 1.22 8.48
C GLN A 24 -4.79 0.78 8.70
N LEU A 25 -3.83 1.32 7.96
CA LEU A 25 -2.42 0.91 8.07
C LEU A 25 -1.84 1.29 9.42
N THR A 26 -1.89 2.57 9.79
CA THR A 26 -1.35 3.07 11.06
C THR A 26 -1.99 2.40 12.28
N PRO A 27 -3.33 2.29 12.39
CA PRO A 27 -3.96 1.55 13.49
C PRO A 27 -3.48 0.09 13.61
N GLN A 28 -3.30 -0.60 12.49
CA GLN A 28 -2.81 -1.99 12.50
C GLN A 28 -1.33 -2.08 12.94
N VAL A 29 -0.50 -1.10 12.57
CA VAL A 29 0.90 -1.01 13.02
C VAL A 29 0.97 -0.76 14.52
N GLU A 30 0.18 0.18 15.04
CA GLU A 30 0.12 0.53 16.47
C GLU A 30 -0.32 -0.68 17.30
N GLN A 31 -1.41 -1.34 16.94
CA GLN A 31 -1.90 -2.54 17.63
C GLN A 31 -0.90 -3.69 17.57
N SER A 32 -0.21 -3.88 16.45
CA SER A 32 0.82 -4.90 16.33
C SER A 32 2.03 -4.58 17.20
N THR A 33 2.39 -3.31 17.31
CA THR A 33 3.47 -2.84 18.20
C THR A 33 3.12 -3.09 19.67
N GLU A 34 1.88 -2.79 20.06
CA GLU A 34 1.37 -3.05 21.41
C GLU A 34 1.40 -4.55 21.73
N THR A 35 0.89 -5.39 20.82
CA THR A 35 0.84 -6.84 21.00
C THR A 35 2.24 -7.47 21.12
N LEU A 36 3.20 -7.00 20.33
CA LEU A 36 4.56 -7.56 20.30
C LEU A 36 5.53 -6.90 21.29
N GLY A 37 5.14 -5.77 21.90
CA GLY A 37 6.01 -4.97 22.76
C GLY A 37 7.14 -4.25 22.01
N LYS A 38 7.16 -4.29 20.67
CA LYS A 38 8.15 -3.62 19.84
C LYS A 38 7.58 -3.27 18.48
N ALA A 39 8.04 -2.15 17.92
CA ALA A 39 7.67 -1.74 16.56
C ALA A 39 8.27 -2.69 15.50
N PRO A 40 7.55 -3.00 14.44
CA PRO A 40 8.09 -3.77 13.32
C PRO A 40 9.11 -2.93 12.52
N GLU A 41 10.14 -3.56 11.99
CA GLU A 41 11.11 -2.88 11.10
C GLU A 41 10.51 -2.61 9.72
N LYS A 42 9.69 -3.54 9.22
CA LYS A 42 9.04 -3.46 7.92
C LYS A 42 7.57 -3.82 8.03
N VAL A 43 6.74 -3.12 7.28
CA VAL A 43 5.30 -3.41 7.15
C VAL A 43 4.96 -3.55 5.67
N VAL A 44 4.27 -4.63 5.34
CA VAL A 44 3.86 -4.95 3.96
C VAL A 44 2.34 -4.91 3.85
N SER A 45 1.83 -4.16 2.91
CA SER A 45 0.38 -4.10 2.64
C SER A 45 0.09 -3.99 1.14
N ASP A 46 -1.16 -4.21 0.75
CA ASP A 46 -1.57 -4.01 -0.64
C ASP A 46 -1.95 -2.56 -0.95
N ALA A 47 -2.23 -2.29 -2.24
CA ALA A 47 -2.62 -0.96 -2.70
C ALA A 47 -3.99 -0.48 -2.15
N GLY A 48 -4.79 -1.36 -1.52
CA GLY A 48 -6.04 -1.01 -0.86
C GLY A 48 -5.83 -0.09 0.35
N TYR A 49 -4.71 -0.28 1.05
CA TYR A 49 -4.28 0.54 2.18
C TYR A 49 -3.65 1.88 1.79
N PHE A 50 -3.46 2.14 0.50
CA PHE A 50 -2.72 3.32 0.05
C PHE A 50 -3.46 4.63 0.35
N SER A 51 -3.12 5.25 1.47
CA SER A 51 -3.56 6.58 1.91
C SER A 51 -2.35 7.37 2.40
N LEU A 52 -1.98 8.45 1.68
CA LEU A 52 -0.84 9.28 2.06
C LEU A 52 -0.97 9.86 3.47
N LYS A 53 -2.18 10.29 3.83
CA LYS A 53 -2.48 10.83 5.16
C LYS A 53 -2.29 9.81 6.29
N ASP A 54 -2.48 8.54 6.00
CA ASP A 54 -2.28 7.45 6.96
C ASP A 54 -0.81 7.06 7.02
N ILE A 55 -0.17 6.90 5.87
CA ILE A 55 1.26 6.56 5.77
C ILE A 55 2.15 7.60 6.46
N GLU A 56 1.79 8.89 6.38
CA GLU A 56 2.51 9.98 7.08
C GLU A 56 2.48 9.86 8.61
N LYS A 57 1.51 9.12 9.16
CA LYS A 57 1.39 8.90 10.61
C LYS A 57 2.14 7.67 11.09
N VAL A 58 2.59 6.80 10.16
CA VAL A 58 3.38 5.63 10.54
C VAL A 58 4.65 6.09 11.26
N PRO A 59 4.99 5.53 12.43
CA PRO A 59 6.16 5.94 13.20
C PRO A 59 7.45 5.91 12.38
N GLU A 60 8.34 6.88 12.63
CA GLU A 60 9.65 6.92 11.99
C GLU A 60 10.45 5.65 12.27
N GLY A 61 11.23 5.22 11.28
CA GLY A 61 12.02 3.98 11.37
C GLY A 61 11.33 2.76 10.80
N ILE A 62 10.01 2.78 10.58
CA ILE A 62 9.28 1.66 9.96
C ILE A 62 9.30 1.81 8.45
N VAL A 63 9.79 0.79 7.75
CA VAL A 63 9.80 0.74 6.28
C VAL A 63 8.46 0.21 5.78
N VAL A 64 7.68 1.06 5.11
CA VAL A 64 6.39 0.68 4.49
C VAL A 64 6.64 0.18 3.07
N ILE A 65 6.30 -1.08 2.81
CA ILE A 65 6.43 -1.74 1.50
C ILE A 65 5.02 -1.95 0.94
N MET A 66 4.63 -1.13 0.00
CA MET A 66 3.35 -1.25 -0.71
C MET A 66 3.44 -0.68 -2.12
N PRO A 67 2.74 -1.24 -3.10
CA PRO A 67 2.64 -0.64 -4.41
C PRO A 67 1.77 0.61 -4.36
N THR A 68 2.15 1.65 -5.09
CA THR A 68 1.22 2.73 -5.39
C THR A 68 0.07 2.20 -6.26
N LYS A 69 -1.06 2.90 -6.25
CA LYS A 69 -2.21 2.52 -7.10
C LYS A 69 -1.82 2.37 -8.58
N LYS A 70 -0.85 3.16 -9.03
CA LYS A 70 -0.33 3.11 -10.38
C LYS A 70 0.48 1.84 -10.64
N GLN A 71 1.41 1.50 -9.74
CA GLN A 71 2.21 0.27 -9.83
C GLN A 71 1.29 -0.97 -9.81
N ALA A 72 0.33 -1.03 -8.90
CA ALA A 72 -0.64 -2.12 -8.84
C ALA A 72 -1.49 -2.25 -10.11
N GLN A 73 -1.87 -1.12 -10.76
CA GLN A 73 -2.59 -1.15 -12.03
C GLN A 73 -1.70 -1.62 -13.19
N ALA A 74 -0.43 -1.25 -13.20
CA ALA A 74 0.53 -1.69 -14.21
C ALA A 74 0.80 -3.21 -14.11
N GLU A 75 0.99 -3.73 -12.91
CA GLU A 75 1.16 -5.16 -12.66
C GLU A 75 -0.05 -6.00 -13.10
N ASN A 76 -1.26 -5.48 -12.91
CA ASN A 76 -2.48 -6.16 -13.31
C ASN A 76 -2.79 -6.05 -14.82
N LYS A 77 -1.92 -5.43 -15.62
CA LYS A 77 -2.03 -5.28 -17.09
C LYS A 77 -3.41 -4.77 -17.58
N LYS A 78 -4.18 -4.10 -16.74
CA LYS A 78 -5.57 -3.73 -17.03
C LYS A 78 -5.72 -2.46 -17.87
N LYS A 79 -4.65 -1.67 -18.04
CA LYS A 79 -4.70 -0.45 -18.88
C LYS A 79 -3.41 -0.32 -19.69
N PRO A 80 -3.51 0.03 -21.00
CA PRO A 80 -2.33 0.32 -21.80
C PRO A 80 -1.60 1.53 -21.22
N ILE A 81 -0.27 1.44 -21.14
CA ILE A 81 0.59 2.55 -20.69
C ILE A 81 0.45 3.67 -21.74
N LYS A 82 0.04 4.85 -21.30
CA LYS A 82 -0.02 6.02 -22.17
C LYS A 82 1.40 6.44 -22.55
N PRO A 83 1.73 6.61 -23.85
CA PRO A 83 3.10 6.89 -24.28
C PRO A 83 3.69 8.19 -23.69
N PHE A 84 2.82 9.14 -23.30
CA PHE A 84 3.21 10.39 -22.65
C PHE A 84 2.53 10.51 -21.27
N GLY A 85 2.71 9.50 -20.41
CA GLY A 85 2.38 9.56 -18.99
C GLY A 85 3.25 10.58 -18.26
N LYS A 86 2.94 10.87 -16.99
CA LYS A 86 3.73 11.80 -16.16
C LYS A 86 5.19 11.35 -16.01
N GLU A 87 5.44 10.05 -16.12
CA GLU A 87 6.71 9.37 -15.93
C GLU A 87 7.79 9.78 -16.93
N VAL A 88 7.40 10.15 -18.13
CA VAL A 88 8.35 10.58 -19.17
C VAL A 88 8.74 12.07 -19.05
N PHE A 89 8.18 12.77 -18.06
CA PHE A 89 8.50 14.16 -17.75
C PHE A 89 9.39 14.22 -16.54
N THR A 90 10.56 14.83 -16.66
CA THR A 90 11.51 14.97 -15.57
C THR A 90 11.16 16.18 -14.70
N TYR A 91 11.08 16.00 -13.40
CA TYR A 91 10.87 17.10 -12.46
C TYR A 91 12.20 17.71 -12.02
N ASP A 92 12.38 19.00 -12.29
CA ASP A 92 13.49 19.78 -11.78
C ASP A 92 13.10 20.40 -10.42
N LYS A 93 13.68 19.84 -9.36
CA LYS A 93 13.40 20.25 -7.98
C LYS A 93 13.94 21.64 -7.63
N ALA A 94 15.04 22.05 -8.29
CA ALA A 94 15.68 23.34 -8.02
C ALA A 94 14.87 24.49 -8.62
N ARG A 95 14.24 24.26 -9.78
CA ARG A 95 13.46 25.29 -10.49
C ARG A 95 11.95 25.16 -10.26
N ASP A 96 11.51 24.11 -9.58
CA ASP A 96 10.07 23.75 -9.40
C ASP A 96 9.32 23.72 -10.75
N GLU A 97 9.87 22.99 -11.74
CA GLU A 97 9.31 22.84 -13.08
C GLU A 97 9.45 21.42 -13.61
N TYR A 98 8.67 21.07 -14.63
CA TYR A 98 8.85 19.81 -15.36
C TYR A 98 9.49 20.06 -16.72
N LEU A 99 10.35 19.15 -17.14
CA LEU A 99 10.89 19.06 -18.49
C LEU A 99 10.15 17.96 -19.26
N CYS A 100 9.64 18.28 -20.44
CA CYS A 100 9.06 17.28 -21.34
C CYS A 100 10.16 16.55 -22.12
N PRO A 101 9.90 15.36 -22.71
CA PRO A 101 10.87 14.63 -23.52
C PRO A 101 11.49 15.42 -24.69
N GLU A 102 10.80 16.47 -25.16
CA GLU A 102 11.27 17.37 -26.21
C GLU A 102 11.99 18.62 -25.65
N GLY A 103 12.41 18.60 -24.39
CA GLY A 103 13.15 19.68 -23.75
C GLY A 103 12.36 20.96 -23.47
N LYS A 104 11.03 20.93 -23.56
CA LYS A 104 10.21 22.11 -23.21
C LYS A 104 9.82 22.08 -21.74
N THR A 105 9.83 23.26 -21.11
CA THR A 105 9.49 23.42 -19.70
C THR A 105 7.99 23.51 -19.47
N LEU A 106 7.52 22.91 -18.39
CA LEU A 106 6.19 23.10 -17.84
C LEU A 106 6.33 23.86 -16.52
N THR A 107 5.90 25.11 -16.52
CA THR A 107 5.99 25.98 -15.33
C THR A 107 4.77 25.85 -14.44
N LYS A 108 4.94 26.08 -13.17
CA LYS A 108 3.89 26.11 -12.16
C LYS A 108 2.85 27.19 -12.50
N LYS A 109 1.58 26.81 -12.53
CA LYS A 109 0.45 27.74 -12.81
C LYS A 109 -0.47 27.91 -11.60
N GLY A 110 -0.17 27.32 -10.47
CA GLY A 110 -0.95 27.42 -9.25
C GLY A 110 -1.62 26.12 -8.84
N ILE A 111 -2.64 26.23 -8.00
CA ILE A 111 -3.38 25.09 -7.46
C ILE A 111 -4.29 24.55 -8.56
N ALA A 112 -4.24 23.25 -8.79
CA ALA A 112 -5.10 22.59 -9.76
C ALA A 112 -6.45 22.26 -9.10
N PHE A 113 -7.51 22.83 -9.65
CA PHE A 113 -8.88 22.59 -9.20
C PHE A 113 -9.14 23.06 -7.74
N SER A 114 -10.21 22.58 -7.12
CA SER A 114 -10.56 22.88 -5.72
C SER A 114 -9.69 22.18 -4.67
N ASP A 115 -8.73 21.36 -5.07
CA ASP A 115 -7.88 20.57 -4.19
C ASP A 115 -6.54 21.30 -3.95
N LYS A 116 -6.40 21.91 -2.77
CA LYS A 116 -5.20 22.66 -2.35
C LYS A 116 -3.90 21.84 -2.38
N ASN A 117 -4.00 20.51 -2.38
CA ASN A 117 -2.83 19.62 -2.44
C ASN A 117 -2.36 19.31 -3.86
N LYS A 118 -3.03 19.83 -4.90
CA LYS A 118 -2.67 19.59 -6.30
C LYS A 118 -2.10 20.83 -6.95
N ILE A 119 -0.85 20.75 -7.36
CA ILE A 119 -0.14 21.80 -8.09
C ILE A 119 -0.16 21.47 -9.57
N CYS A 120 -0.57 22.41 -10.40
CA CYS A 120 -0.61 22.28 -11.86
C CYS A 120 0.62 22.90 -12.50
N TYR A 121 1.31 22.12 -13.31
CA TYR A 121 2.39 22.56 -14.19
C TYR A 121 1.90 22.51 -15.63
N LYS A 122 2.19 23.55 -16.42
CA LYS A 122 1.67 23.70 -17.78
C LYS A 122 2.77 24.16 -18.74
N ALA A 123 2.85 23.50 -19.88
CA ALA A 123 3.68 23.92 -20.98
C ALA A 123 3.01 25.09 -21.74
N GLU A 124 3.81 25.85 -22.46
CA GLU A 124 3.31 26.88 -23.36
C GLU A 124 2.52 26.26 -24.54
N GLY A 125 1.31 26.78 -24.78
CA GLY A 125 0.42 26.26 -25.81
C GLY A 125 1.01 26.30 -27.22
N LYS A 126 1.75 27.38 -27.57
CA LYS A 126 2.44 27.49 -28.87
C LYS A 126 3.47 26.37 -29.06
N ALA A 127 4.31 26.14 -28.04
CA ALA A 127 5.34 25.12 -28.06
C ALA A 127 4.78 23.69 -28.18
N CYS A 128 3.60 23.43 -27.62
CA CYS A 128 2.93 22.14 -27.76
C CYS A 128 2.28 21.95 -29.12
N ARG A 129 1.64 22.99 -29.69
CA ARG A 129 0.99 22.91 -31.02
C ARG A 129 1.97 22.68 -32.18
N SER A 130 3.21 23.22 -32.05
CA SER A 130 4.28 22.98 -33.02
C SER A 130 5.08 21.71 -32.81
N CYS A 131 4.76 20.94 -31.76
CA CYS A 131 5.47 19.73 -31.40
C CYS A 131 5.01 18.55 -32.27
N LYS A 132 5.97 17.70 -32.69
CA LYS A 132 5.68 16.47 -33.46
C LYS A 132 4.78 15.47 -32.72
N HIS A 133 4.68 15.59 -31.40
CA HIS A 133 3.84 14.74 -30.57
C HIS A 133 2.48 15.38 -30.21
N PHE A 134 2.13 16.50 -30.85
CA PHE A 134 0.79 17.06 -30.69
C PHE A 134 -0.26 16.06 -31.19
N GLY A 135 -1.37 15.91 -30.50
CA GLY A 135 -2.37 14.87 -30.78
C GLY A 135 -2.17 13.56 -29.98
N VAL A 136 -0.92 13.18 -29.70
CA VAL A 136 -0.59 11.98 -28.89
C VAL A 136 -0.27 12.37 -27.45
N CYS A 137 0.62 13.32 -27.23
CA CYS A 137 0.99 13.82 -25.89
C CYS A 137 -0.14 14.65 -25.28
N THR A 138 -0.68 15.58 -26.05
CA THR A 138 -1.82 16.43 -25.67
C THR A 138 -2.60 16.88 -26.89
N THR A 139 -3.91 16.97 -26.78
CA THR A 139 -4.82 17.57 -27.77
C THR A 139 -5.21 19.01 -27.37
N SER A 140 -4.79 19.43 -26.16
CA SER A 140 -5.13 20.76 -25.65
C SER A 140 -4.34 21.85 -26.37
N ARG A 141 -5.07 22.82 -26.94
CA ARG A 141 -4.48 24.04 -27.55
C ARG A 141 -3.73 24.90 -26.53
N ASP A 142 -4.06 24.75 -25.24
CA ASP A 142 -3.44 25.46 -24.14
C ASP A 142 -2.12 24.86 -23.66
N GLY A 143 -1.71 23.71 -24.21
CA GLY A 143 -0.51 22.99 -23.85
C GLY A 143 -0.72 21.85 -22.87
N ARG A 144 0.31 21.02 -22.73
CA ARG A 144 0.33 19.87 -21.83
C ARG A 144 0.25 20.34 -20.37
N ARG A 145 -0.57 19.63 -19.57
CA ARG A 145 -0.68 19.84 -18.13
C ARG A 145 -0.21 18.59 -17.39
N ILE A 146 0.53 18.80 -16.32
CA ILE A 146 0.90 17.77 -15.35
C ILE A 146 0.46 18.24 -13.99
N VAL A 147 -0.11 17.35 -13.20
CA VAL A 147 -0.50 17.62 -11.82
C VAL A 147 0.48 16.92 -10.89
N ARG A 148 1.08 17.65 -9.94
CA ARG A 148 1.91 17.15 -8.86
C ARG A 148 1.14 17.26 -7.56
N MET A 149 1.17 16.21 -6.74
CA MET A 149 0.60 16.26 -5.40
C MET A 149 1.61 16.91 -4.42
N GLY A 150 1.12 17.58 -3.38
CA GLY A 150 2.00 18.15 -2.36
C GLY A 150 2.94 17.13 -1.72
N ASN A 151 2.45 15.89 -1.58
CA ASN A 151 3.16 14.75 -0.99
C ASN A 151 3.84 13.85 -2.05
N GLU A 152 4.15 14.37 -3.22
CA GLU A 152 4.76 13.58 -4.30
C GLU A 152 6.10 12.97 -3.91
N ALA A 153 6.89 13.67 -3.07
CA ALA A 153 8.15 13.15 -2.56
C ALA A 153 7.97 11.86 -1.73
N LEU A 154 6.87 11.76 -0.98
CA LEU A 154 6.52 10.54 -0.26
C LEU A 154 6.12 9.42 -1.23
N ILE A 155 5.38 9.74 -2.29
CA ILE A 155 5.00 8.78 -3.32
C ILE A 155 6.26 8.24 -4.01
N GLU A 156 7.16 9.12 -4.45
CA GLU A 156 8.43 8.77 -5.07
C GLU A 156 9.27 7.85 -4.15
N LYS A 157 9.37 8.19 -2.87
CA LYS A 157 10.06 7.36 -1.86
C LYS A 157 9.42 5.97 -1.71
N LEU A 158 8.09 5.89 -1.66
CA LEU A 158 7.38 4.61 -1.58
C LEU A 158 7.59 3.77 -2.84
N GLU A 159 7.58 4.38 -4.02
CA GLU A 159 7.85 3.72 -5.29
C GLU A 159 9.27 3.14 -5.34
N GLU A 160 10.27 3.91 -4.89
CA GLU A 160 11.66 3.45 -4.79
C GLU A 160 11.81 2.28 -3.79
N ILE A 161 11.19 2.40 -2.59
CA ILE A 161 11.20 1.32 -1.60
C ILE A 161 10.58 0.06 -2.17
N TYR A 162 9.42 0.18 -2.82
CA TYR A 162 8.71 -0.96 -3.41
C TYR A 162 9.49 -1.63 -4.54
N GLN A 163 10.24 -0.86 -5.35
CA GLN A 163 10.99 -1.38 -6.51
C GLN A 163 12.27 -2.13 -6.13
N LYS A 164 12.79 -1.98 -4.91
CA LYS A 164 13.97 -2.73 -4.46
C LYS A 164 13.71 -4.23 -4.52
N GLU A 165 14.63 -4.98 -5.11
CA GLU A 165 14.47 -6.43 -5.32
C GLU A 165 14.20 -7.19 -4.01
N GLU A 166 14.89 -6.81 -2.94
CA GLU A 166 14.68 -7.39 -1.60
C GLU A 166 13.23 -7.19 -1.11
N ASN A 167 12.66 -5.99 -1.31
CA ASN A 167 11.31 -5.65 -0.89
C ASN A 167 10.25 -6.31 -1.78
N GLN A 168 10.54 -6.49 -3.06
CA GLN A 168 9.70 -7.27 -3.98
C GLN A 168 9.59 -8.74 -3.56
N LYS A 169 10.69 -9.33 -3.07
CA LYS A 169 10.67 -10.70 -2.53
C LYS A 169 9.78 -10.78 -1.29
N VAL A 170 9.94 -9.85 -0.35
CA VAL A 170 9.10 -9.78 0.85
C VAL A 170 7.62 -9.55 0.49
N TYR A 171 7.35 -8.64 -0.46
CA TYR A 171 5.99 -8.38 -0.91
C TYR A 171 5.29 -9.60 -1.51
N LYS A 172 6.02 -10.44 -2.25
CA LYS A 172 5.46 -11.70 -2.81
C LYS A 172 5.03 -12.68 -1.73
N LEU A 173 5.74 -12.72 -0.60
CA LEU A 173 5.37 -13.57 0.54
C LEU A 173 4.04 -13.16 1.18
N ARG A 174 3.57 -11.93 0.98
CA ARG A 174 2.29 -11.44 1.49
C ARG A 174 1.12 -12.36 1.12
N LYS A 175 1.06 -12.84 -0.12
CA LYS A 175 0.00 -13.75 -0.57
C LYS A 175 -0.05 -15.02 0.28
N GLU A 176 1.12 -15.60 0.56
CA GLU A 176 1.20 -16.82 1.38
C GLU A 176 0.91 -16.55 2.86
N LYS A 177 1.40 -15.43 3.40
CA LYS A 177 1.33 -15.15 4.84
C LYS A 177 0.02 -14.46 5.26
N ALA A 178 -0.43 -13.46 4.51
CA ALA A 178 -1.62 -12.70 4.87
C ALA A 178 -2.93 -13.36 4.40
N GLU A 179 -2.92 -14.10 3.28
CA GLU A 179 -4.11 -14.77 2.77
C GLU A 179 -4.32 -16.16 3.39
N LEU A 180 -3.25 -16.83 3.84
CA LEU A 180 -3.30 -18.15 4.48
C LEU A 180 -4.26 -18.21 5.67
N PRO A 181 -4.26 -17.27 6.64
CA PRO A 181 -5.19 -17.31 7.77
C PRO A 181 -6.64 -17.35 7.34
N PHE A 182 -7.03 -16.51 6.38
CA PHE A 182 -8.40 -16.45 5.88
C PHE A 182 -8.81 -17.73 5.17
N GLY A 183 -7.91 -18.30 4.36
CA GLY A 183 -8.14 -19.58 3.71
C GLY A 183 -8.35 -20.72 4.71
N HIS A 184 -7.53 -20.76 5.75
CA HIS A 184 -7.61 -21.75 6.81
C HIS A 184 -8.90 -21.61 7.64
N MET A 185 -9.22 -20.37 8.08
CA MET A 185 -10.45 -20.11 8.83
C MET A 185 -11.69 -20.54 8.04
N LYS A 186 -11.77 -20.19 6.77
CA LYS A 186 -12.91 -20.53 5.91
C LYS A 186 -13.05 -22.02 5.63
N ARG A 187 -11.93 -22.70 5.31
CA ARG A 187 -11.95 -24.10 4.86
C ARG A 187 -11.85 -25.10 6.01
N ASN A 188 -10.96 -24.83 6.97
CA ASN A 188 -10.63 -25.81 8.01
C ASN A 188 -11.42 -25.58 9.30
N LEU A 189 -11.76 -24.32 9.61
CA LEU A 189 -12.55 -23.98 10.78
C LEU A 189 -14.04 -23.70 10.46
N GLY A 190 -14.44 -23.86 9.20
CA GLY A 190 -15.84 -23.67 8.78
C GLY A 190 -16.36 -22.23 8.89
N ALA A 191 -15.47 -21.24 9.11
CA ALA A 191 -15.83 -19.85 9.32
C ALA A 191 -16.01 -19.09 7.98
N GLY A 192 -16.95 -19.57 7.14
CA GLY A 192 -17.30 -18.90 5.89
C GLY A 192 -18.01 -17.55 6.09
N GLN A 193 -18.66 -17.39 7.22
CA GLN A 193 -19.36 -16.17 7.65
C GLN A 193 -19.30 -16.07 9.17
N PHE A 194 -19.39 -14.85 9.70
CA PHE A 194 -19.49 -14.65 11.14
C PHE A 194 -20.88 -15.04 11.66
N MET A 195 -20.91 -15.71 12.79
CA MET A 195 -22.15 -16.15 13.48
C MET A 195 -22.71 -15.03 14.35
N LEU A 196 -21.83 -14.24 14.97
CA LEU A 196 -22.20 -13.15 15.87
C LEU A 196 -22.45 -11.86 15.10
N ARG A 197 -23.32 -11.02 15.64
CA ARG A 197 -23.67 -9.72 15.06
C ARG A 197 -23.07 -8.56 15.85
N GLY A 198 -22.91 -7.45 15.15
CA GLY A 198 -22.32 -6.23 15.69
C GLY A 198 -20.80 -6.31 15.88
N ARG A 199 -20.14 -5.16 15.88
CA ARG A 199 -18.67 -5.07 15.89
C ARG A 199 -18.03 -5.85 17.06
N LYS A 200 -18.61 -5.75 18.27
CA LYS A 200 -18.08 -6.47 19.43
C LYS A 200 -18.16 -7.99 19.27
N GLY A 201 -19.32 -8.50 18.81
CA GLY A 201 -19.51 -9.94 18.60
C GLY A 201 -18.57 -10.48 17.51
N VAL A 202 -18.52 -9.80 16.36
CA VAL A 202 -17.64 -10.17 15.23
C VAL A 202 -16.16 -10.16 15.64
N ASN A 203 -15.70 -9.17 16.43
CA ASN A 203 -14.32 -9.13 16.90
C ASN A 203 -14.00 -10.23 17.92
N ALA A 204 -14.96 -10.60 18.80
CA ALA A 204 -14.78 -11.73 19.72
C ALA A 204 -14.64 -13.03 18.94
N GLU A 205 -15.51 -13.27 17.94
CA GLU A 205 -15.43 -14.44 17.06
C GLU A 205 -14.11 -14.47 16.27
N LEU A 206 -13.70 -13.34 15.68
CA LEU A 206 -12.43 -13.24 14.95
C LEU A 206 -11.23 -13.51 15.88
N SER A 207 -11.26 -13.07 17.12
CA SER A 207 -10.21 -13.34 18.12
C SER A 207 -10.10 -14.83 18.41
N LEU A 208 -11.23 -15.52 18.61
CA LEU A 208 -11.26 -16.99 18.80
C LEU A 208 -10.73 -17.74 17.57
N LEU A 209 -11.17 -17.36 16.39
CA LEU A 209 -10.69 -17.97 15.14
C LEU A 209 -9.19 -17.75 14.93
N SER A 210 -8.68 -16.54 15.26
CA SER A 210 -7.26 -16.22 15.22
C SER A 210 -6.44 -17.08 16.20
N THR A 211 -6.97 -17.30 17.40
CA THR A 211 -6.36 -18.17 18.40
C THR A 211 -6.31 -19.62 17.90
N CYS A 212 -7.42 -20.16 17.40
CA CYS A 212 -7.47 -21.51 16.83
C CYS A 212 -6.49 -21.67 15.66
N PHE A 213 -6.42 -20.66 14.76
CA PHE A 213 -5.45 -20.66 13.67
C PHE A 213 -4.01 -20.70 14.19
N ASN A 214 -3.68 -19.84 15.16
CA ASN A 214 -2.33 -19.76 15.73
C ASN A 214 -1.92 -21.07 16.42
N ILE A 215 -2.83 -21.72 17.16
CA ILE A 215 -2.58 -23.02 17.78
C ILE A 215 -2.34 -24.09 16.70
N ALA A 216 -3.19 -24.18 15.69
CA ALA A 216 -3.01 -25.10 14.58
C ALA A 216 -1.66 -24.87 13.86
N ARG A 217 -1.25 -23.60 13.72
CA ARG A 217 0.03 -23.23 13.14
C ARG A 217 1.21 -23.65 14.02
N MET A 218 1.14 -23.45 15.33
CA MET A 218 2.15 -23.96 16.29
C MET A 218 2.30 -25.48 16.20
N ILE A 219 1.18 -26.19 16.18
CA ILE A 219 1.20 -27.67 16.03
C ILE A 219 1.89 -28.07 14.73
N THR A 220 1.61 -27.38 13.63
CA THR A 220 2.23 -27.66 12.34
C THR A 220 3.74 -27.42 12.34
N ILE A 221 4.23 -26.41 13.08
CA ILE A 221 5.66 -26.01 13.10
C ILE A 221 6.48 -26.86 14.04
N ILE A 222 6.00 -27.13 15.25
CA ILE A 222 6.80 -27.78 16.31
C ILE A 222 6.27 -29.16 16.74
N GLY A 223 5.09 -29.55 16.29
CA GLY A 223 4.41 -30.79 16.70
C GLY A 223 3.81 -30.71 18.10
N ILE A 224 2.85 -31.61 18.36
CA ILE A 224 2.13 -31.66 19.65
C ILE A 224 3.06 -31.92 20.85
N PRO A 225 3.99 -32.89 20.81
CA PRO A 225 4.84 -33.19 21.97
C PRO A 225 5.69 -31.99 22.42
N MET A 226 6.31 -31.30 21.46
CA MET A 226 7.12 -30.13 21.73
C MET A 226 6.28 -28.95 22.23
N LEU A 227 5.07 -28.78 21.71
CA LEU A 227 4.15 -27.75 22.17
C LEU A 227 3.79 -27.97 23.66
N ILE A 228 3.42 -29.22 24.04
CA ILE A 228 3.09 -29.57 25.43
C ILE A 228 4.30 -29.32 26.32
N THR A 229 5.51 -29.76 25.93
CA THR A 229 6.72 -29.53 26.67
C THR A 229 6.96 -28.05 26.96
N LYS A 230 6.81 -27.21 25.96
CA LYS A 230 6.97 -25.75 26.09
C LYS A 230 5.92 -25.12 27.01
N LEU A 231 4.66 -25.54 26.91
CA LEU A 231 3.60 -25.04 27.79
C LEU A 231 3.82 -25.43 29.26
N ASN A 232 4.34 -26.62 29.52
CA ASN A 232 4.65 -27.07 30.89
C ASN A 232 5.89 -26.40 31.47
N SER A 233 6.73 -25.74 30.66
CA SER A 233 7.95 -25.03 31.09
C SER A 233 7.74 -23.53 31.32
N MET A 234 6.54 -23.02 31.06
CA MET A 234 6.14 -21.62 31.30
C MET A 234 5.53 -21.45 32.70
#